data_c47d0ed4e04480420023ec16a4a110a8
#
_entry.id   c47d0ed4e04480420023ec16a4a110a8
#
_cell.length_a   1.000
_cell.length_b   1.000
_cell.length_c   1.000
_cell.angle_alpha   90.00
_cell.angle_beta   90.00
_cell.angle_gamma   90.00
#
_symmetry.space_group_name_H-M   'P 1'
#
loop_
_entity.id
_entity.type
_entity.pdbx_description
1 polymer ?
#
loop_
_entity_poly.entity_id
_entity_poly.type
_entity_poly.pdbx_seq_one_letter_code
_entity_poly.pdbx_strand_id
1 'polypeptide(L)'
;MKHLSELLGVDVQFANDCIGEEAGAKAAALQPGEALLLENLRFYAEEEGKPRGLAEDASDEEKKAAKKAVKESQKEFTKRLASYADCYVNDAFGTAHRAHASTALIADYFDTDNKMFGYLMEKEVKAVDKVMNDIQRPFTAIMGGSKGFPPRSRSSRTC
;
A
#
# COMPACT_ATOMS: atom_id res chain seq x y z
N MET A 1 13.26 14.87 1.27
CA MET A 1 12.56 15.98 1.96
C MET A 1 12.65 17.29 1.19
N LYS A 2 13.83 17.86 0.99
CA LYS A 2 13.97 19.19 0.35
C LYS A 2 13.13 19.38 -0.92
N HIS A 3 13.21 18.43 -1.86
CA HIS A 3 12.40 18.49 -3.09
C HIS A 3 10.89 18.44 -2.83
N LEU A 4 10.43 17.64 -1.85
CA LEU A 4 9.00 17.58 -1.50
C LEU A 4 8.54 18.91 -0.87
N SER A 5 9.36 19.52 0.00
CA SER A 5 9.08 20.84 0.57
C SER A 5 9.00 21.92 -0.50
N GLU A 6 9.90 21.90 -1.49
CA GLU A 6 9.88 22.81 -2.64
C GLU A 6 8.58 22.70 -3.46
N LEU A 7 8.14 21.45 -3.72
CA LEU A 7 6.90 21.19 -4.47
C LEU A 7 5.64 21.59 -3.71
N LEU A 8 5.61 21.36 -2.41
CA LEU A 8 4.44 21.67 -1.57
C LEU A 8 4.43 23.15 -1.12
N GLY A 9 5.56 23.85 -1.18
CA GLY A 9 5.68 25.21 -0.69
C GLY A 9 5.62 25.33 0.84
N VAL A 10 5.81 24.21 1.56
CA VAL A 10 5.83 24.13 3.03
C VAL A 10 6.99 23.27 3.50
N ASP A 11 7.47 23.49 4.70
CA ASP A 11 8.48 22.62 5.30
C ASP A 11 7.88 21.27 5.66
N VAL A 12 8.44 20.21 5.06
CA VAL A 12 8.04 18.83 5.37
C VAL A 12 8.88 18.32 6.52
N GLN A 13 8.25 17.97 7.63
CA GLN A 13 8.89 17.31 8.75
C GLN A 13 9.23 15.86 8.37
N PHE A 14 10.22 15.27 9.03
CA PHE A 14 10.60 13.87 8.85
C PHE A 14 10.62 13.14 10.19
N ALA A 15 10.06 11.94 10.21
CA ALA A 15 10.22 11.01 11.32
C ALA A 15 11.14 9.87 10.90
N ASN A 16 12.15 9.58 11.74
CA ASN A 16 13.13 8.52 11.47
C ASN A 16 12.59 7.10 11.59
N ASP A 17 11.33 6.99 11.97
CA ASP A 17 10.57 5.73 12.01
C ASP A 17 9.14 6.00 11.55
N CYS A 18 8.40 4.94 11.21
CA CYS A 18 7.01 5.05 10.79
C CYS A 18 6.00 4.73 11.91
N ILE A 19 6.39 4.05 13.00
CA ILE A 19 5.50 3.64 14.10
C ILE A 19 6.05 3.92 15.51
N GLY A 20 7.26 4.45 15.64
CA GLY A 20 7.89 4.77 16.92
C GLY A 20 7.20 5.92 17.67
N GLU A 21 7.67 6.18 18.90
CA GLU A 21 7.18 7.30 19.71
C GLU A 21 7.37 8.66 19.02
N GLU A 22 8.51 8.83 18.32
CA GLU A 22 8.80 10.03 17.54
C GLU A 22 7.76 10.29 16.45
N ALA A 23 7.42 9.25 15.67
CA ALA A 23 6.42 9.36 14.60
C ALA A 23 5.04 9.72 15.16
N GLY A 24 4.63 9.07 16.24
CA GLY A 24 3.36 9.35 16.91
C GLY A 24 3.29 10.76 17.49
N ALA A 25 4.35 11.20 18.16
CA ALA A 25 4.41 12.55 18.74
C ALA A 25 4.40 13.64 17.65
N LYS A 26 5.16 13.46 16.56
CA LYS A 26 5.17 14.39 15.43
C LYS A 26 3.81 14.42 14.71
N ALA A 27 3.18 13.27 14.48
CA ALA A 27 1.86 13.20 13.88
C ALA A 27 0.80 13.92 14.72
N ALA A 28 0.81 13.72 16.04
CA ALA A 28 -0.12 14.38 16.96
C ALA A 28 0.11 15.90 17.09
N ALA A 29 1.31 16.36 16.82
CA ALA A 29 1.68 17.80 16.91
C ALA A 29 1.42 18.57 15.61
N LEU A 30 1.10 17.89 14.49
CA LEU A 30 0.88 18.53 13.21
C LEU A 30 -0.27 19.53 13.28
N GLN A 31 -0.04 20.69 12.68
CA GLN A 31 -1.04 21.75 12.53
C GLN A 31 -1.58 21.78 11.09
N PRO A 32 -2.77 22.34 10.85
CA PRO A 32 -3.31 22.51 9.51
C PRO A 32 -2.32 23.16 8.54
N GLY A 33 -2.07 22.52 7.41
CA GLY A 33 -1.10 22.96 6.41
C GLY A 33 0.31 22.41 6.57
N GLU A 34 0.62 21.73 7.66
CA GLU A 34 1.92 21.05 7.85
C GLU A 34 1.92 19.66 7.23
N ALA A 35 3.09 19.15 6.92
CA ALA A 35 3.29 17.83 6.36
C ALA A 35 4.38 17.05 7.10
N LEU A 36 4.14 15.77 7.35
CA LEU A 36 5.08 14.84 7.94
C LEU A 36 5.34 13.68 6.98
N LEU A 37 6.59 13.44 6.65
CA LEU A 37 7.05 12.26 5.92
C LEU A 37 7.56 11.23 6.93
N LEU A 38 7.00 10.04 6.88
CA LEU A 38 7.45 8.90 7.67
C LEU A 38 8.57 8.14 6.95
N GLU A 39 9.39 7.43 7.71
CA GLU A 39 10.40 6.52 7.15
C GLU A 39 9.73 5.36 6.41
N ASN A 40 10.50 4.69 5.58
CA ASN A 40 10.05 3.61 4.70
C ASN A 40 9.40 2.45 5.49
N LEU A 41 8.11 2.27 5.30
CA LEU A 41 7.32 1.24 5.98
C LEU A 41 7.83 -0.18 5.68
N ARG A 42 8.48 -0.39 4.53
CA ARG A 42 9.02 -1.70 4.16
C ARG A 42 10.27 -2.11 4.95
N PHE A 43 10.76 -1.29 5.86
CA PHE A 43 11.73 -1.74 6.86
C PHE A 43 11.10 -2.71 7.85
N TYR A 44 9.79 -2.68 8.01
CA TYR A 44 9.01 -3.60 8.82
C TYR A 44 8.45 -4.78 8.00
N ALA A 45 8.60 -5.99 8.53
CA ALA A 45 8.03 -7.21 7.91
C ALA A 45 6.50 -7.19 7.90
N GLU A 46 5.93 -6.48 8.86
CA GLU A 46 4.51 -6.25 9.06
C GLU A 46 3.87 -5.52 7.88
N GLU A 47 4.59 -4.61 7.21
CA GLU A 47 4.07 -3.95 6.01
C GLU A 47 3.68 -4.96 4.93
N GLU A 48 4.51 -5.94 4.68
CA GLU A 48 4.24 -6.97 3.68
C GLU A 48 3.46 -8.17 4.23
N GLY A 49 3.36 -8.32 5.55
CA GLY A 49 2.76 -9.47 6.21
C GLY A 49 3.49 -10.79 5.95
N LYS A 50 4.80 -10.72 5.71
CA LYS A 50 5.64 -11.85 5.40
C LYS A 50 6.80 -11.95 6.39
N PRO A 51 7.03 -13.13 6.99
CA PRO A 51 8.19 -13.32 7.87
C PRO A 51 9.49 -13.14 7.07
N ARG A 52 10.50 -12.55 7.72
CA ARG A 52 11.84 -12.36 7.18
C ARG A 52 12.85 -13.18 7.97
N GLY A 53 13.96 -13.56 7.34
CA GLY A 53 15.07 -14.24 8.01
C GLY A 53 14.80 -15.69 8.40
N LEU A 54 13.77 -16.34 7.85
CA LEU A 54 13.59 -17.77 8.01
C LEU A 54 14.69 -18.52 7.24
N ALA A 55 15.22 -19.58 7.86
CA ALA A 55 16.15 -20.47 7.19
C ALA A 55 15.48 -21.15 5.99
N GLU A 56 16.24 -21.41 4.92
CA GLU A 56 15.71 -22.05 3.71
C GLU A 56 15.15 -23.45 3.99
N ASP A 57 15.74 -24.15 4.94
CA ASP A 57 15.39 -25.49 5.41
C ASP A 57 14.37 -25.51 6.56
N ALA A 58 13.80 -24.34 6.94
CA ALA A 58 12.77 -24.27 7.97
C ALA A 58 11.58 -25.18 7.63
N SER A 59 11.05 -25.87 8.62
CA SER A 59 9.90 -26.76 8.48
C SER A 59 8.63 -25.97 8.09
N ASP A 60 7.66 -26.67 7.51
CA ASP A 60 6.38 -26.07 7.15
C ASP A 60 5.61 -25.55 8.39
N GLU A 61 5.83 -26.19 9.55
CA GLU A 61 5.22 -25.76 10.80
C GLU A 61 5.83 -24.45 11.30
N GLU A 62 7.16 -24.32 11.25
CA GLU A 62 7.87 -23.08 11.58
C GLU A 62 7.50 -21.94 10.63
N LYS A 63 7.42 -22.21 9.34
CA LYS A 63 6.94 -21.22 8.35
C LYS A 63 5.51 -20.76 8.61
N LYS A 64 4.62 -21.67 8.99
CA LYS A 64 3.22 -21.35 9.35
C LYS A 64 3.15 -20.54 10.64
N ALA A 65 3.90 -20.93 11.68
CA ALA A 65 3.95 -20.23 12.95
C ALA A 65 4.47 -18.80 12.79
N ALA A 66 5.60 -18.63 12.05
CA ALA A 66 6.17 -17.32 11.77
C ALA A 66 5.20 -16.44 10.95
N LYS A 67 4.51 -17.00 9.96
CA LYS A 67 3.51 -16.28 9.19
C LYS A 67 2.32 -15.82 10.04
N LYS A 68 1.88 -16.66 10.98
CA LYS A 68 0.81 -16.30 11.91
C LYS A 68 1.24 -15.17 12.83
N ALA A 69 2.44 -15.26 13.42
CA ALA A 69 2.99 -14.22 14.29
C ALA A 69 3.09 -12.86 13.57
N VAL A 70 3.65 -12.83 12.34
CA VAL A 70 3.74 -11.60 11.55
C VAL A 70 2.35 -11.04 11.21
N LYS A 71 1.35 -11.88 10.96
CA LYS A 71 -0.01 -11.40 10.71
C LYS A 71 -0.69 -10.81 11.94
N GLU A 72 -0.35 -11.29 13.12
CA GLU A 72 -0.86 -10.72 14.37
C GLU A 72 -0.20 -9.36 14.64
N SER A 73 1.13 -9.27 14.52
CA SER A 73 1.85 -8.00 14.65
C SER A 73 1.48 -7.00 13.54
N GLN A 74 1.16 -7.47 12.32
CA GLN A 74 0.68 -6.64 11.23
C GLN A 74 -0.59 -5.86 11.59
N LYS A 75 -1.50 -6.45 12.33
CA LYS A 75 -2.73 -5.77 12.77
C LYS A 75 -2.40 -4.61 13.71
N GLU A 76 -1.52 -4.83 14.65
CA GLU A 76 -1.12 -3.78 15.61
C GLU A 76 -0.34 -2.66 14.89
N PHE A 77 0.57 -3.03 13.98
CA PHE A 77 1.28 -2.11 13.10
C PHE A 77 0.30 -1.23 12.30
N THR A 78 -0.68 -1.85 11.64
CA THR A 78 -1.69 -1.16 10.84
C THR A 78 -2.55 -0.23 11.68
N LYS A 79 -3.00 -0.69 12.86
CA LYS A 79 -3.77 0.09 13.80
C LYS A 79 -3.00 1.33 14.27
N ARG A 80 -1.70 1.18 14.54
CA ARG A 80 -0.85 2.29 14.92
C ARG A 80 -0.71 3.33 13.82
N LEU A 81 -0.48 2.90 12.58
CA LEU A 81 -0.47 3.81 11.42
C LEU A 81 -1.80 4.55 11.25
N ALA A 82 -2.91 3.82 11.34
CA ALA A 82 -4.23 4.41 11.21
C ALA A 82 -4.53 5.47 12.29
N SER A 83 -3.94 5.34 13.49
CA SER A 83 -4.16 6.29 14.58
C SER A 83 -3.53 7.67 14.37
N TYR A 84 -2.76 7.87 13.30
CA TYR A 84 -2.13 9.15 12.99
C TYR A 84 -3.02 10.14 12.23
N ALA A 85 -4.17 9.68 11.72
CA ALA A 85 -5.01 10.50 10.85
C ALA A 85 -6.49 10.18 11.02
N ASP A 86 -7.34 11.15 10.69
CA ASP A 86 -8.80 11.01 10.70
C ASP A 86 -9.36 10.52 9.36
N CYS A 87 -8.59 10.65 8.29
CA CYS A 87 -8.95 10.15 6.96
C CYS A 87 -7.74 9.52 6.24
N TYR A 88 -8.05 8.64 5.29
CA TYR A 88 -7.06 7.89 4.53
C TYR A 88 -7.23 8.11 3.03
N VAL A 89 -6.13 8.46 2.36
CA VAL A 89 -6.07 8.58 0.91
C VAL A 89 -5.08 7.58 0.34
N ASN A 90 -5.55 6.67 -0.50
CA ASN A 90 -4.68 5.74 -1.22
C ASN A 90 -4.39 6.26 -2.64
N ASP A 91 -3.13 6.60 -2.90
CA ASP A 91 -2.66 7.00 -4.23
C ASP A 91 -1.50 6.13 -4.73
N ALA A 92 -1.33 4.94 -4.15
CA ALA A 92 -0.23 4.01 -4.41
C ALA A 92 -0.62 2.94 -5.44
N PHE A 93 -0.82 3.30 -6.71
CA PHE A 93 -1.22 2.37 -7.77
C PHE A 93 -0.22 1.21 -7.96
N GLY A 94 1.08 1.48 -7.92
CA GLY A 94 2.11 0.46 -8.09
C GLY A 94 2.05 -0.71 -7.11
N THR A 95 1.40 -0.55 -5.96
CA THR A 95 1.20 -1.58 -4.93
C THR A 95 -0.26 -2.06 -4.82
N ALA A 96 -1.15 -1.59 -5.67
CA ALA A 96 -2.58 -1.91 -5.62
C ALA A 96 -2.89 -3.42 -5.71
N HIS A 97 -2.01 -4.19 -6.34
CA HIS A 97 -2.12 -5.65 -6.45
C HIS A 97 -1.65 -6.43 -5.20
N ARG A 98 -1.23 -5.73 -4.13
CA ARG A 98 -0.68 -6.34 -2.91
C ARG A 98 -1.51 -5.94 -1.69
N ALA A 99 -1.80 -6.91 -0.83
CA ALA A 99 -2.46 -6.68 0.46
C ALA A 99 -1.45 -6.28 1.54
N HIS A 100 -0.82 -5.11 1.37
CA HIS A 100 0.09 -4.54 2.37
C HIS A 100 -0.70 -3.85 3.50
N ALA A 101 -0.05 -3.66 4.64
CA ALA A 101 -0.63 -2.98 5.79
C ALA A 101 -1.11 -1.57 5.41
N SER A 102 -0.25 -0.76 4.82
CA SER A 102 -0.51 0.65 4.49
C SER A 102 -1.40 0.87 3.27
N THR A 103 -1.56 -0.11 2.39
CA THR A 103 -2.32 0.07 1.13
C THR A 103 -3.65 -0.66 1.09
N ALA A 104 -3.82 -1.69 1.90
CA ALA A 104 -5.05 -2.48 1.94
C ALA A 104 -5.65 -2.54 3.34
N LEU A 105 -4.91 -3.09 4.32
CA LEU A 105 -5.47 -3.35 5.65
C LEU A 105 -5.82 -2.08 6.42
N ILE A 106 -5.09 -1.00 6.20
CA ILE A 106 -5.34 0.28 6.88
C ILE A 106 -6.73 0.84 6.56
N ALA A 107 -7.28 0.54 5.37
CA ALA A 107 -8.60 1.00 4.97
C ALA A 107 -9.74 0.43 5.84
N ASP A 108 -9.50 -0.68 6.55
CA ASP A 108 -10.48 -1.29 7.46
C ASP A 108 -10.64 -0.48 8.76
N TYR A 109 -9.71 0.43 9.06
CA TYR A 109 -9.74 1.29 10.25
C TYR A 109 -10.42 2.64 10.00
N PHE A 110 -10.87 2.91 8.79
CA PHE A 110 -11.56 4.14 8.42
C PHE A 110 -12.96 3.83 7.89
N ASP A 111 -13.92 4.68 8.25
CA ASP A 111 -15.27 4.63 7.71
C ASP A 111 -15.28 4.92 6.21
N THR A 112 -16.38 4.60 5.54
CA THR A 112 -16.51 4.77 4.09
C THR A 112 -16.29 6.22 3.64
N ASP A 113 -16.74 7.18 4.44
CA ASP A 113 -16.65 8.61 4.14
C ASP A 113 -15.25 9.18 4.41
N ASN A 114 -14.42 8.45 5.18
CA ASN A 114 -13.08 8.87 5.59
C ASN A 114 -11.96 8.10 4.86
N LYS A 115 -12.28 7.36 3.81
CA LYS A 115 -11.30 6.69 2.95
C LYS A 115 -11.60 6.90 1.48
N MET A 116 -10.57 7.24 0.71
CA MET A 116 -10.73 7.59 -0.69
C MET A 116 -9.49 7.24 -1.51
N PHE A 117 -9.66 7.27 -2.83
CA PHE A 117 -8.52 7.22 -3.75
C PHE A 117 -7.98 8.62 -4.02
N GLY A 118 -6.66 8.71 -4.16
CA GLY A 118 -6.03 9.90 -4.72
C GLY A 118 -6.19 9.97 -6.24
N TYR A 119 -5.71 11.06 -6.82
CA TYR A 119 -5.90 11.35 -8.25
C TYR A 119 -5.24 10.34 -9.18
N LEU A 120 -4.09 9.77 -8.80
CA LEU A 120 -3.43 8.73 -9.60
C LEU A 120 -4.27 7.45 -9.62
N MET A 121 -4.70 6.98 -8.46
CA MET A 121 -5.56 5.80 -8.34
C MET A 121 -6.89 6.00 -9.09
N GLU A 122 -7.52 7.14 -8.96
CA GLU A 122 -8.77 7.46 -9.67
C GLU A 122 -8.57 7.39 -11.20
N LYS A 123 -7.49 7.98 -11.70
CA LYS A 123 -7.16 7.98 -13.13
C LYS A 123 -6.95 6.56 -13.67
N GLU A 124 -6.23 5.73 -12.93
CA GLU A 124 -5.96 4.34 -13.32
C GLU A 124 -7.23 3.48 -13.28
N VAL A 125 -8.05 3.64 -12.24
CA VAL A 125 -9.34 2.95 -12.14
C VAL A 125 -10.26 3.34 -13.31
N LYS A 126 -10.37 4.64 -13.64
CA LYS A 126 -11.15 5.11 -14.80
C LYS A 126 -10.61 4.57 -16.12
N ALA A 127 -9.28 4.46 -16.27
CA ALA A 127 -8.68 3.89 -17.48
C ALA A 127 -9.01 2.40 -17.65
N VAL A 128 -8.96 1.63 -16.56
CA VAL A 128 -9.36 0.22 -16.57
C VAL A 128 -10.86 0.07 -16.83
N ASP A 129 -11.69 0.88 -16.18
CA ASP A 129 -13.13 0.87 -16.38
C ASP A 129 -13.51 1.14 -17.84
N LYS A 130 -12.88 2.11 -18.47
CA LYS A 130 -13.07 2.40 -19.89
C LYS A 130 -12.71 1.21 -20.78
N VAL A 131 -11.61 0.51 -20.49
CA VAL A 131 -11.22 -0.69 -21.24
C VAL A 131 -12.20 -1.84 -21.02
N MET A 132 -12.80 -1.96 -19.85
CA MET A 132 -13.73 -3.03 -19.51
C MET A 132 -15.15 -2.80 -20.04
N ASN A 133 -15.64 -1.57 -19.98
CA ASN A 133 -17.04 -1.24 -20.18
C ASN A 133 -17.31 -0.38 -21.43
N ASP A 134 -16.31 0.31 -21.98
CA ASP A 134 -16.43 1.17 -23.17
C ASP A 134 -15.27 0.93 -24.14
N ILE A 135 -15.19 -0.28 -24.67
CA ILE A 135 -14.11 -0.69 -25.58
C ILE A 135 -14.29 -0.05 -26.94
N GLN A 136 -13.37 0.79 -27.33
CA GLN A 136 -13.25 1.28 -28.71
C GLN A 136 -12.55 0.22 -29.58
N ARG A 137 -13.21 -0.19 -30.67
CA ARG A 137 -12.65 -1.19 -31.59
C ARG A 137 -12.04 -0.52 -32.83
N PRO A 138 -10.93 -1.06 -33.39
CA PRO A 138 -10.24 -2.29 -32.97
C PRO A 138 -9.43 -2.10 -31.68
N PHE A 139 -9.50 -3.10 -30.77
CA PHE A 139 -8.76 -3.12 -29.52
C PHE A 139 -7.67 -4.21 -29.56
N THR A 140 -6.42 -3.82 -29.30
CA THR A 140 -5.30 -4.76 -29.28
C THR A 140 -4.61 -4.69 -27.91
N ALA A 141 -4.55 -5.82 -27.22
CA ALA A 141 -3.81 -5.95 -25.97
C ALA A 141 -2.42 -6.57 -26.22
N ILE A 142 -1.38 -5.89 -25.80
CA ILE A 142 0.00 -6.40 -25.85
C ILE A 142 0.42 -6.74 -24.40
N MET A 143 0.70 -8.03 -24.17
CA MET A 143 1.14 -8.50 -22.87
C MET A 143 2.59 -8.98 -22.95
N GLY A 144 3.44 -8.48 -22.05
CA GLY A 144 4.84 -8.86 -21.90
C GLY A 144 5.23 -8.98 -20.43
N GLY A 145 6.29 -9.72 -20.13
CA GLY A 145 6.82 -9.86 -18.78
C GLY A 145 7.98 -10.85 -18.70
N SER A 146 8.84 -10.67 -17.71
CA SER A 146 10.00 -11.54 -17.48
C SER A 146 9.63 -12.89 -16.85
N LYS A 147 8.47 -12.98 -16.19
CA LYS A 147 7.91 -14.24 -15.68
C LYS A 147 6.94 -14.76 -16.71
N GLY A 148 7.18 -15.96 -17.24
CA GLY A 148 6.34 -16.57 -18.27
C GLY A 148 4.85 -16.51 -17.90
N PHE A 149 3.99 -16.31 -18.90
CA PHE A 149 2.55 -16.36 -18.71
C PHE A 149 2.14 -17.77 -18.26
N PRO A 150 1.22 -17.90 -17.31
CA PRO A 150 0.60 -19.20 -17.05
C PRO A 150 -0.05 -19.71 -18.34
N PRO A 151 -0.12 -21.03 -18.55
CA PRO A 151 -0.75 -21.60 -19.73
C PRO A 151 -2.16 -21.04 -19.88
N ARG A 152 -2.49 -20.59 -21.09
CA ARG A 152 -3.76 -19.95 -21.41
C ARG A 152 -4.93 -20.80 -20.92
N SER A 153 -5.68 -20.34 -19.93
CA SER A 153 -6.99 -20.90 -19.68
C SER A 153 -7.90 -20.59 -20.87
N ARG A 154 -8.76 -21.51 -21.26
CA ARG A 154 -9.68 -21.37 -22.41
C ARG A 154 -10.69 -20.22 -22.30
N SER A 155 -10.70 -19.49 -21.18
CA SER A 155 -11.64 -18.39 -20.92
C SER A 155 -11.27 -17.05 -21.61
N SER A 156 -10.13 -16.95 -22.28
CA SER A 156 -9.71 -15.71 -22.97
C SER A 156 -10.22 -15.57 -24.42
N ARG A 157 -11.27 -16.33 -24.81
CA ARG A 157 -11.82 -16.28 -26.17
C ARG A 157 -13.04 -15.38 -26.33
N THR A 158 -13.35 -14.55 -25.36
CA THR A 158 -14.51 -13.67 -25.49
C THR A 158 -14.06 -12.22 -25.28
N CYS A 159 -13.47 -11.63 -26.30
CA CYS A 159 -13.45 -10.18 -26.55
C CYS A 159 -13.85 -9.93 -27.97
#